data_b502261f8000c4d95eee19abfb4f235c
#
_entry.id   b502261f8000c4d95eee19abfb4f235c
#
_cell.length_a   1.000
_cell.length_b   1.000
_cell.length_c   1.000
_cell.angle_alpha   90.00
_cell.angle_beta   90.00
_cell.angle_gamma   90.00
#
_symmetry.space_group_name_H-M   'P 1'
#
loop_
_entity.id
_entity.type
_entity.pdbx_description
1 polymer ?
#
loop_
_entity_poly.entity_id
_entity_poly.type
_entity_poly.pdbx_seq_one_letter_code
_entity_poly.pdbx_strand_id
1 'polypeptide(L)'
;VTTENTDKIISPEFKGADHKVVLLSPCCGYNALPNGESLKTLYSQVNDLMREGKVLSAYTPCMGGIAEAIFKMCIGNGLGFKYEDTYELEQMFSYKYGSFVLELADGVKIPENAVLIGETTAENKLSWKDKVLTFDELESIYEGKLEPIYPCNIEPKEQKLETFNYSVGERTHKNM
;
A
#
# COMPACT_ATOMS: atom_id res chain seq x y z
N VAL A 1 12.95 -14.91 7.29
CA VAL A 1 11.71 -14.99 6.47
C VAL A 1 12.09 -15.51 5.11
N THR A 2 11.40 -16.52 4.65
CA THR A 2 11.59 -17.10 3.33
C THR A 2 10.28 -17.03 2.57
N THR A 3 10.36 -16.82 1.25
CA THR A 3 9.21 -16.89 0.33
C THR A 3 9.28 -18.20 -0.44
N GLU A 4 8.12 -18.82 -0.69
CA GLU A 4 8.06 -20.07 -1.45
C GLU A 4 8.35 -19.84 -2.94
N ASN A 5 7.84 -18.72 -3.47
CA ASN A 5 8.00 -18.37 -4.88
C ASN A 5 8.05 -16.85 -5.03
N THR A 6 9.04 -16.35 -5.74
CA THR A 6 9.21 -14.90 -6.00
C THR A 6 8.13 -14.34 -6.91
N ASP A 7 7.55 -15.16 -7.80
CA ASP A 7 6.49 -14.76 -8.73
C ASP A 7 5.15 -14.45 -8.04
N LYS A 8 5.04 -14.80 -6.74
CA LYS A 8 3.85 -14.57 -5.93
C LYS A 8 4.00 -13.44 -4.92
N ILE A 9 5.11 -12.71 -5.00
CA ILE A 9 5.31 -11.53 -4.15
C ILE A 9 4.46 -10.37 -4.68
N ILE A 10 3.68 -9.77 -3.79
CA ILE A 10 2.79 -8.64 -4.08
C ILE A 10 3.34 -7.40 -3.40
N SER A 11 3.48 -6.32 -4.14
CA SER A 11 3.87 -5.01 -3.63
C SER A 11 2.64 -4.12 -3.35
N PRO A 12 2.79 -3.06 -2.54
CA PRO A 12 1.64 -2.29 -2.05
C PRO A 12 1.04 -1.31 -3.06
N GLU A 13 1.79 -0.85 -4.06
CA GLU A 13 1.29 0.12 -5.04
C GLU A 13 0.24 -0.47 -6.00
N PHE A 14 -0.78 0.30 -6.39
CA PHE A 14 -1.77 -0.10 -7.38
C PHE A 14 -1.15 -0.40 -8.74
N LYS A 15 -1.67 -1.42 -9.43
CA LYS A 15 -1.08 -1.95 -10.67
C LYS A 15 -1.73 -1.43 -11.95
N GLY A 16 -2.97 -0.99 -11.89
CA GLY A 16 -3.70 -0.52 -13.07
C GLY A 16 -4.94 0.27 -12.70
N ALA A 17 -5.57 0.88 -13.71
CA ALA A 17 -6.85 1.54 -13.57
C ALA A 17 -8.01 0.55 -13.72
N ASP A 18 -9.19 0.97 -13.29
CA ASP A 18 -10.47 0.25 -13.37
C ASP A 18 -10.53 -1.05 -12.55
N HIS A 19 -9.59 -1.23 -11.62
CA HIS A 19 -9.61 -2.36 -10.69
C HIS A 19 -10.41 -2.03 -9.43
N LYS A 20 -11.17 -3.00 -8.96
CA LYS A 20 -11.91 -2.89 -7.69
C LYS A 20 -10.99 -3.04 -6.51
N VAL A 21 -11.18 -2.17 -5.52
CA VAL A 21 -10.41 -2.19 -4.28
C VAL A 21 -11.35 -2.47 -3.11
N VAL A 22 -10.98 -3.46 -2.32
CA VAL A 22 -11.81 -3.95 -1.23
C VAL A 22 -11.08 -3.93 0.10
N LEU A 23 -11.84 -3.81 1.19
CA LEU A 23 -11.36 -3.97 2.55
C LEU A 23 -11.82 -5.32 3.09
N LEU A 24 -10.87 -6.09 3.59
CA LEU A 24 -11.11 -7.26 4.42
C LEU A 24 -10.69 -6.96 5.86
N SER A 25 -11.62 -7.12 6.81
CA SER A 25 -11.37 -6.78 8.22
C SER A 25 -11.66 -7.97 9.13
N PRO A 26 -10.86 -8.14 10.22
CA PRO A 26 -11.19 -9.11 11.25
C PRO A 26 -12.36 -8.61 12.12
N CYS A 27 -12.99 -9.52 12.82
CA CYS A 27 -13.91 -9.15 13.92
C CYS A 27 -13.13 -8.56 15.09
N CYS A 28 -13.59 -7.43 15.62
CA CYS A 28 -13.00 -6.77 16.78
C CYS A 28 -13.88 -6.94 18.03
N GLY A 29 -13.21 -7.04 19.19
CA GLY A 29 -13.87 -7.03 20.51
C GLY A 29 -14.26 -5.62 20.97
N TYR A 30 -14.79 -5.51 22.20
CA TYR A 30 -15.20 -4.23 22.80
C TYR A 30 -14.07 -3.20 22.95
N ASN A 31 -12.83 -3.67 23.04
CA ASN A 31 -11.62 -2.84 23.13
C ASN A 31 -11.07 -2.43 21.77
N ALA A 32 -11.83 -2.62 20.70
CA ALA A 32 -11.42 -2.40 19.31
C ALA A 32 -10.19 -3.23 18.86
N LEU A 33 -9.75 -4.21 19.65
CA LEU A 33 -8.68 -5.13 19.27
C LEU A 33 -9.25 -6.28 18.42
N PRO A 34 -8.52 -6.72 17.38
CA PRO A 34 -8.91 -7.85 16.57
C PRO A 34 -8.96 -9.16 17.39
N ASN A 35 -9.97 -9.97 17.12
CA ASN A 35 -10.05 -11.32 17.68
C ASN A 35 -9.02 -12.24 17.01
N GLY A 36 -8.25 -13.03 17.76
CA GLY A 36 -7.16 -13.86 17.26
C GLY A 36 -7.60 -14.93 16.26
N GLU A 37 -8.74 -15.58 16.46
CA GLU A 37 -9.24 -16.60 15.52
C GLU A 37 -9.74 -15.96 14.23
N SER A 38 -10.39 -14.78 14.34
CA SER A 38 -10.80 -14.01 13.17
C SER A 38 -9.60 -13.53 12.35
N LEU A 39 -8.50 -13.10 13.00
CA LEU A 39 -7.25 -12.76 12.34
C LEU A 39 -6.64 -13.93 11.57
N LYS A 40 -6.55 -15.10 12.18
CA LYS A 40 -6.02 -16.30 11.51
C LYS A 40 -6.83 -16.66 10.27
N THR A 41 -8.16 -16.64 10.39
CA THR A 41 -9.06 -16.91 9.28
C THR A 41 -8.88 -15.91 8.15
N LEU A 42 -8.81 -14.62 8.50
CA LEU A 42 -8.60 -13.54 7.54
C LEU A 42 -7.26 -13.67 6.82
N TYR A 43 -6.19 -13.92 7.56
CA TYR A 43 -4.84 -14.05 6.97
C TYR A 43 -4.73 -15.26 6.05
N SER A 44 -5.39 -16.39 6.41
CA SER A 44 -5.48 -17.55 5.53
C SER A 44 -6.21 -17.19 4.24
N GLN A 45 -7.37 -16.54 4.33
CA GLN A 45 -8.16 -16.10 3.16
C GLN A 45 -7.36 -15.16 2.25
N VAL A 46 -6.68 -14.16 2.82
CA VAL A 46 -5.86 -13.21 2.04
C VAL A 46 -4.71 -13.94 1.35
N ASN A 47 -4.02 -14.84 2.06
CA ASN A 47 -2.94 -15.64 1.50
C ASN A 47 -3.42 -16.52 0.33
N ASP A 48 -4.59 -17.14 0.45
CA ASP A 48 -5.17 -17.96 -0.61
C ASP A 48 -5.51 -17.11 -1.84
N LEU A 49 -6.12 -15.94 -1.65
CA LEU A 49 -6.41 -14.99 -2.73
C LEU A 49 -5.14 -14.54 -3.46
N MET A 50 -4.05 -14.27 -2.71
CA MET A 50 -2.75 -13.91 -3.29
C MET A 50 -2.14 -15.07 -4.07
N ARG A 51 -2.15 -16.29 -3.52
CA ARG A 51 -1.62 -17.50 -4.18
C ARG A 51 -2.37 -17.83 -5.46
N GLU A 52 -3.66 -17.60 -5.50
CA GLU A 52 -4.51 -17.80 -6.67
C GLU A 52 -4.35 -16.71 -7.74
N GLY A 53 -3.57 -15.65 -7.46
CA GLY A 53 -3.36 -14.50 -8.36
C GLY A 53 -4.59 -13.60 -8.50
N LYS A 54 -5.49 -13.62 -7.52
CA LYS A 54 -6.70 -12.80 -7.48
C LYS A 54 -6.46 -11.39 -6.94
N VAL A 55 -5.32 -11.15 -6.31
CA VAL A 55 -4.91 -9.88 -5.72
C VAL A 55 -3.68 -9.35 -6.44
N LEU A 56 -3.74 -8.11 -6.90
CA LEU A 56 -2.66 -7.44 -7.63
C LEU A 56 -1.77 -6.63 -6.69
N SER A 57 -2.37 -5.96 -5.70
CA SER A 57 -1.65 -5.22 -4.66
C SER A 57 -2.37 -5.32 -3.32
N ALA A 58 -1.62 -5.15 -2.23
CA ALA A 58 -2.16 -5.25 -0.88
C ALA A 58 -1.47 -4.28 0.08
N TYR A 59 -2.26 -3.68 0.98
CA TYR A 59 -1.76 -2.78 2.02
C TYR A 59 -2.49 -3.03 3.35
N THR A 60 -1.79 -2.81 4.45
CA THR A 60 -2.37 -2.88 5.80
C THR A 60 -2.56 -1.48 6.35
N PRO A 61 -3.81 -1.03 6.60
CA PRO A 61 -4.07 0.31 7.13
C PRO A 61 -3.39 0.54 8.48
N CYS A 62 -2.82 1.72 8.65
CA CYS A 62 -2.16 2.18 9.86
C CYS A 62 -2.96 3.32 10.52
N MET A 63 -2.26 4.28 11.17
CA MET A 63 -2.89 5.36 11.93
C MET A 63 -3.79 6.29 11.10
N GLY A 64 -3.44 6.53 9.84
CA GLY A 64 -4.25 7.35 8.92
C GLY A 64 -5.41 6.60 8.27
N GLY A 65 -5.65 5.34 8.67
CA GLY A 65 -6.78 4.54 8.20
C GLY A 65 -6.70 4.17 6.72
N ILE A 66 -7.88 3.99 6.13
CA ILE A 66 -8.03 3.65 4.70
C ILE A 66 -7.56 4.81 3.81
N ALA A 67 -7.79 6.05 4.23
CA ALA A 67 -7.38 7.23 3.46
C ALA A 67 -5.86 7.27 3.24
N GLU A 68 -5.07 7.01 4.28
CA GLU A 68 -3.61 6.89 4.19
C GLU A 68 -3.20 5.71 3.31
N ALA A 69 -3.85 4.56 3.47
CA ALA A 69 -3.55 3.36 2.70
C ALA A 69 -3.75 3.61 1.19
N ILE A 70 -4.93 4.12 0.80
CA ILE A 70 -5.25 4.43 -0.60
C ILE A 70 -4.28 5.47 -1.18
N PHE A 71 -4.01 6.56 -0.44
CA PHE A 71 -3.04 7.57 -0.89
C PHE A 71 -1.67 6.94 -1.20
N LYS A 72 -1.14 6.15 -0.28
CA LYS A 72 0.18 5.49 -0.46
C LYS A 72 0.18 4.46 -1.59
N MET A 73 -0.92 3.74 -1.77
CA MET A 73 -1.06 2.79 -2.88
C MET A 73 -1.13 3.48 -4.24
N CYS A 74 -1.67 4.70 -4.29
CA CYS A 74 -1.78 5.50 -5.52
C CYS A 74 -0.44 6.07 -5.98
N ILE A 75 0.35 6.68 -5.07
CA ILE A 75 1.57 7.42 -5.43
C ILE A 75 2.63 6.54 -6.10
N GLY A 76 2.70 5.24 -5.79
CA GLY A 76 3.73 4.35 -6.30
C GLY A 76 3.79 4.28 -7.83
N ASN A 77 2.64 4.27 -8.49
CA ASN A 77 2.51 4.19 -9.96
C ASN A 77 1.73 5.37 -10.56
N GLY A 78 1.47 6.42 -9.78
CA GLY A 78 0.76 7.61 -10.25
C GLY A 78 -0.69 7.35 -10.67
N LEU A 79 -1.34 6.35 -10.06
CA LEU A 79 -2.74 6.04 -10.31
C LEU A 79 -3.64 6.81 -9.34
N GLY A 80 -4.84 7.15 -9.79
CA GLY A 80 -5.85 7.76 -8.95
C GLY A 80 -6.79 6.75 -8.32
N PHE A 81 -7.75 7.27 -7.56
CA PHE A 81 -8.75 6.45 -6.90
C PHE A 81 -10.09 7.16 -6.79
N LYS A 82 -11.16 6.43 -7.03
CA LYS A 82 -12.53 6.89 -6.82
C LYS A 82 -13.18 6.05 -5.73
N TYR A 83 -13.50 6.70 -4.61
CA TYR A 83 -14.23 6.04 -3.53
C TYR A 83 -15.68 5.78 -3.92
N GLU A 84 -16.25 4.69 -3.41
CA GLU A 84 -17.68 4.45 -3.43
C GLU A 84 -18.43 5.57 -2.69
N ASP A 85 -19.54 6.05 -3.26
CA ASP A 85 -20.34 7.14 -2.66
C ASP A 85 -20.93 6.77 -1.30
N THR A 86 -21.14 5.48 -1.07
CA THR A 86 -21.62 4.92 0.20
C THR A 86 -20.56 4.82 1.28
N TYR A 87 -19.28 5.01 0.93
CA TYR A 87 -18.18 4.93 1.89
C TYR A 87 -18.04 6.27 2.63
N GLU A 88 -18.30 6.26 3.94
CA GLU A 88 -18.37 7.50 4.71
C GLU A 88 -16.97 7.97 5.19
N LEU A 89 -16.83 9.28 5.37
CA LEU A 89 -15.57 9.91 5.76
C LEU A 89 -14.99 9.35 7.06
N GLU A 90 -15.83 9.08 8.05
CA GLU A 90 -15.41 8.49 9.33
C GLU A 90 -14.81 7.09 9.14
N GLN A 91 -15.31 6.33 8.17
CA GLN A 91 -14.77 5.01 7.84
C GLN A 91 -13.40 5.10 7.20
N MET A 92 -13.15 6.14 6.37
CA MET A 92 -11.87 6.37 5.70
C MET A 92 -10.73 6.61 6.70
N PHE A 93 -11.02 7.35 7.78
CA PHE A 93 -10.03 7.72 8.79
C PHE A 93 -10.08 6.89 10.07
N SER A 94 -10.95 5.88 10.13
CA SER A 94 -11.02 4.99 11.29
C SER A 94 -9.85 4.00 11.34
N TYR A 95 -9.44 3.63 12.56
CA TYR A 95 -8.44 2.60 12.77
C TYR A 95 -8.97 1.24 12.29
N LYS A 96 -8.20 0.57 11.42
CA LYS A 96 -8.53 -0.73 10.84
C LYS A 96 -7.39 -1.72 11.01
N TYR A 97 -6.80 -1.78 12.20
CA TYR A 97 -5.69 -2.67 12.49
C TYR A 97 -6.04 -4.14 12.21
N GLY A 98 -5.11 -4.85 11.59
CA GLY A 98 -5.30 -6.25 11.18
C GLY A 98 -6.13 -6.44 9.91
N SER A 99 -6.61 -5.35 9.29
CA SER A 99 -7.33 -5.38 8.02
C SER A 99 -6.36 -5.31 6.82
N PHE A 100 -6.88 -5.69 5.65
CA PHE A 100 -6.18 -5.56 4.38
C PHE A 100 -7.00 -4.75 3.39
N VAL A 101 -6.36 -3.81 2.72
CA VAL A 101 -6.84 -3.17 1.50
C VAL A 101 -6.24 -3.96 0.35
N LEU A 102 -7.10 -4.49 -0.53
CA LEU A 102 -6.69 -5.36 -1.64
C LEU A 102 -7.21 -4.81 -2.96
N GLU A 103 -6.32 -4.66 -3.93
CA GLU A 103 -6.68 -4.46 -5.33
C GLU A 103 -6.94 -5.83 -5.96
N LEU A 104 -8.12 -6.01 -6.52
CA LEU A 104 -8.52 -7.27 -7.13
C LEU A 104 -8.19 -7.28 -8.62
N ALA A 105 -7.76 -8.44 -9.11
CA ALA A 105 -7.58 -8.67 -10.54
C ALA A 105 -8.92 -8.65 -11.29
N ASP A 106 -8.87 -8.38 -12.59
CA ASP A 106 -10.05 -8.32 -13.44
C ASP A 106 -10.89 -9.60 -13.37
N GLY A 107 -12.22 -9.40 -13.31
CA GLY A 107 -13.18 -10.50 -13.27
C GLY A 107 -13.25 -11.26 -11.94
N VAL A 108 -12.45 -10.89 -10.93
CA VAL A 108 -12.53 -11.50 -9.61
C VAL A 108 -13.80 -11.07 -8.88
N LYS A 109 -14.56 -12.07 -8.41
CA LYS A 109 -15.74 -11.81 -7.59
C LYS A 109 -15.31 -11.27 -6.22
N ILE A 110 -15.93 -10.17 -5.80
CA ILE A 110 -15.71 -9.60 -4.45
C ILE A 110 -16.09 -10.65 -3.40
N PRO A 111 -15.21 -10.97 -2.44
CA PRO A 111 -15.54 -11.87 -1.33
C PRO A 111 -16.74 -11.35 -0.52
N GLU A 112 -17.59 -12.25 -0.04
CA GLU A 112 -18.83 -11.87 0.65
C GLU A 112 -18.61 -11.09 1.94
N ASN A 113 -17.46 -11.31 2.60
CA ASN A 113 -17.05 -10.60 3.81
C ASN A 113 -16.19 -9.36 3.53
N ALA A 114 -16.00 -8.99 2.27
CA ALA A 114 -15.25 -7.80 1.89
C ALA A 114 -16.18 -6.60 1.69
N VAL A 115 -15.69 -5.43 2.05
CA VAL A 115 -16.36 -4.14 1.78
C VAL A 115 -15.68 -3.51 0.56
N LEU A 116 -16.46 -3.17 -0.46
CA LEU A 116 -15.97 -2.40 -1.59
C LEU A 116 -15.66 -0.97 -1.13
N ILE A 117 -14.41 -0.53 -1.33
CA ILE A 117 -13.97 0.84 -0.99
C ILE A 117 -14.15 1.75 -2.20
N GLY A 118 -13.87 1.26 -3.39
CA GLY A 118 -13.90 2.00 -4.62
C GLY A 118 -13.13 1.31 -5.75
N GLU A 119 -12.69 2.09 -6.70
CA GLU A 119 -11.95 1.62 -7.87
C GLU A 119 -10.76 2.52 -8.19
N THR A 120 -9.71 1.94 -8.74
CA THR A 120 -8.55 2.67 -9.24
C THR A 120 -8.89 3.42 -10.53
N THR A 121 -8.25 4.54 -10.77
CA THR A 121 -8.43 5.36 -11.98
C THR A 121 -7.09 5.72 -12.63
N ALA A 122 -7.11 5.99 -13.93
CA ALA A 122 -5.93 6.47 -14.65
C ALA A 122 -5.59 7.95 -14.36
N GLU A 123 -6.53 8.70 -13.78
CA GLU A 123 -6.35 10.11 -13.48
C GLU A 123 -5.68 10.28 -12.11
N ASN A 124 -4.60 11.03 -12.04
CA ASN A 124 -3.81 11.24 -10.82
C ASN A 124 -4.53 12.13 -9.78
N LYS A 125 -5.65 11.62 -9.26
CA LYS A 125 -6.49 12.31 -8.26
C LYS A 125 -7.25 11.33 -7.38
N LEU A 126 -7.63 11.79 -6.19
CA LEU A 126 -8.61 11.13 -5.34
C LEU A 126 -9.98 11.79 -5.52
N SER A 127 -11.03 11.01 -5.69
CA SER A 127 -12.39 11.50 -5.81
C SER A 127 -13.36 10.77 -4.88
N TRP A 128 -14.24 11.53 -4.26
CA TRP A 128 -15.30 11.04 -3.39
C TRP A 128 -16.51 11.98 -3.46
N LYS A 129 -17.64 11.47 -3.92
CA LYS A 129 -18.83 12.26 -4.20
C LYS A 129 -18.49 13.43 -5.14
N ASP A 130 -18.74 14.66 -4.72
CA ASP A 130 -18.43 15.89 -5.44
C ASP A 130 -17.04 16.46 -5.15
N LYS A 131 -16.25 15.80 -4.29
CA LYS A 131 -14.92 16.25 -3.87
C LYS A 131 -13.82 15.58 -4.67
N VAL A 132 -12.85 16.40 -5.06
CA VAL A 132 -11.65 15.93 -5.79
C VAL A 132 -10.43 16.54 -5.12
N LEU A 133 -9.41 15.72 -4.90
CA LEU A 133 -8.09 16.13 -4.43
C LEU A 133 -7.05 15.68 -5.46
N THR A 134 -6.19 16.61 -5.87
CA THR A 134 -5.08 16.29 -6.78
C THR A 134 -3.90 15.73 -6.00
N PHE A 135 -3.09 14.88 -6.65
CA PHE A 135 -1.90 14.35 -5.99
C PHE A 135 -0.84 15.43 -5.78
N ASP A 136 -0.72 16.41 -6.66
CA ASP A 136 0.22 17.53 -6.47
C ASP A 136 0.00 18.24 -5.13
N GLU A 137 -1.27 18.44 -4.75
CA GLU A 137 -1.62 19.04 -3.45
C GLU A 137 -1.29 18.10 -2.29
N LEU A 138 -1.65 16.83 -2.41
CA LEU A 138 -1.46 15.82 -1.35
C LEU A 138 0.03 15.51 -1.13
N GLU A 139 0.81 15.34 -2.18
CA GLU A 139 2.25 15.09 -2.11
C GLU A 139 3.00 16.30 -1.54
N SER A 140 2.65 17.51 -1.98
CA SER A 140 3.22 18.74 -1.43
C SER A 140 3.02 18.84 0.09
N ILE A 141 1.83 18.46 0.60
CA ILE A 141 1.56 18.45 2.04
C ILE A 141 2.34 17.31 2.72
N TYR A 142 2.39 16.12 2.11
CA TYR A 142 3.02 14.94 2.67
C TYR A 142 4.54 15.11 2.79
N GLU A 143 5.20 15.54 1.72
CA GLU A 143 6.63 15.80 1.67
C GLU A 143 7.01 17.04 2.47
N GLY A 144 6.27 18.13 2.33
CA GLY A 144 6.54 19.41 2.99
C GLY A 144 6.54 19.33 4.51
N LYS A 145 5.91 18.31 5.10
CA LYS A 145 5.89 18.13 6.55
C LYS A 145 7.27 17.91 7.16
N LEU A 146 8.13 17.17 6.51
CA LEU A 146 9.48 16.83 7.00
C LEU A 146 10.59 17.53 6.23
N GLU A 147 10.30 18.16 5.10
CA GLU A 147 11.27 18.82 4.23
C GLU A 147 12.20 19.82 4.96
N PRO A 148 11.72 20.62 5.95
CA PRO A 148 12.60 21.53 6.69
C PRO A 148 13.66 20.83 7.56
N ILE A 149 13.44 19.56 7.91
CA ILE A 149 14.33 18.80 8.81
C ILE A 149 15.12 17.75 8.04
N TYR A 150 14.44 17.08 7.11
CA TYR A 150 15.00 16.02 6.27
C TYR A 150 14.64 16.30 4.79
N PRO A 151 15.38 17.21 4.14
CA PRO A 151 15.06 17.58 2.76
C PRO A 151 15.23 16.39 1.82
N CYS A 152 14.20 16.10 1.03
CA CYS A 152 14.21 15.07 -0.01
C CYS A 152 14.92 15.59 -1.27
N ASN A 153 14.81 16.90 -1.54
CA ASN A 153 15.40 17.54 -2.70
C ASN A 153 16.64 18.33 -2.27
N ILE A 154 17.77 17.64 -2.15
CA ILE A 154 19.05 18.29 -1.90
C ILE A 154 19.65 18.68 -3.24
N GLU A 155 19.87 19.98 -3.45
CA GLU A 155 20.61 20.44 -4.63
C GLU A 155 21.98 19.76 -4.66
N PRO A 156 22.36 19.13 -5.78
CA PRO A 156 23.65 18.48 -5.88
C PRO A 156 24.74 19.52 -5.72
N LYS A 157 25.45 19.48 -4.60
CA LYS A 157 26.68 20.23 -4.47
C LYS A 157 27.67 19.63 -5.46
N GLU A 158 28.28 20.48 -6.30
CA GLU A 158 29.43 20.07 -7.13
C GLU A 158 30.57 19.65 -6.22
N GLN A 159 30.52 18.44 -5.72
CA GLN A 159 31.64 17.81 -5.03
C GLN A 159 32.27 16.80 -5.99
N LYS A 160 33.57 16.99 -6.19
CA LYS A 160 34.39 16.00 -6.87
C LYS A 160 34.37 14.73 -6.04
N LEU A 161 33.62 13.71 -6.49
CA LEU A 161 33.59 12.43 -5.82
C LEU A 161 34.98 11.77 -5.95
N GLU A 162 35.63 11.49 -4.83
CA GLU A 162 36.83 10.68 -4.83
C GLU A 162 36.44 9.24 -5.18
N THR A 163 36.98 8.74 -6.27
CA THR A 163 36.86 7.34 -6.68
C THR A 163 37.93 6.50 -6.04
N PHE A 164 37.53 5.55 -5.22
CA PHE A 164 38.44 4.57 -4.64
C PHE A 164 38.50 3.34 -5.58
N ASN A 165 39.66 3.11 -6.16
CA ASN A 165 39.91 1.87 -6.87
C ASN A 165 40.38 0.81 -5.86
N TYR A 166 39.50 -0.14 -5.57
CA TYR A 166 39.84 -1.29 -4.75
C TYR A 166 40.45 -2.40 -5.61
N SER A 167 41.72 -2.74 -5.38
CA SER A 167 42.30 -3.96 -5.92
C SER A 167 42.23 -5.06 -4.87
N VAL A 168 41.61 -6.20 -5.26
CA VAL A 168 41.57 -7.37 -4.38
C VAL A 168 43.00 -7.85 -4.15
N GLY A 169 43.49 -7.73 -2.92
CA GLY A 169 44.77 -8.33 -2.50
C GLY A 169 44.69 -9.89 -2.50
N GLU A 170 45.82 -10.55 -2.54
CA GLU A 170 45.83 -12.01 -2.43
C GLU A 170 45.14 -12.47 -1.15
N ARG A 171 44.20 -13.44 -1.30
CA ARG A 171 43.54 -14.04 -0.14
C ARG A 171 44.55 -14.83 0.67
N THR A 172 44.92 -14.36 1.85
CA THR A 172 45.86 -15.02 2.77
C THR A 172 45.25 -16.21 3.53
N HIS A 173 43.89 -16.36 3.50
CA HIS A 173 43.23 -17.48 4.15
C HIS A 173 42.49 -18.33 3.12
N LYS A 174 42.80 -19.61 3.08
CA LYS A 174 41.96 -20.63 2.41
C LYS A 174 40.74 -20.86 3.30
N ASN A 175 39.56 -20.86 2.70
CA ASN A 175 38.35 -21.32 3.40
C ASN A 175 38.61 -22.76 3.86
N MET A 176 38.49 -22.99 5.18
CA MET A 176 38.43 -24.35 5.72
C MET A 176 37.04 -24.93 5.44
#